data_4edd33a3f0cbb9f21785ed1f7babcbe5
#
_entry.id   4edd33a3f0cbb9f21785ed1f7babcbe5
#
_cell.length_a   1.000
_cell.length_b   1.000
_cell.length_c   1.000
_cell.angle_alpha   90.00
_cell.angle_beta   90.00
_cell.angle_gamma   90.00
#
_symmetry.space_group_name_H-M   'P 1'
#
loop_
_entity.id
_entity.type
_entity.pdbx_description
1 polymer ?
#
loop_
_entity_poly.entity_id
_entity_poly.type
_entity_poly.pdbx_seq_one_letter_code
_entity_poly.pdbx_strand_id
1 'polypeptide(L)'
;EKNIKFHPGLNEDIAATSLWGSQQAEMRGESNYDGVFGFWYGKGPGVDRSGDVFRHSNLAGTSKNGGVIAAMGDDHSGESSTVLFQSEYAFKDAMIPILSPSGVQELIDYSILGWALSRYAGVWVGLKCLKDTIDATEVVDGSPDRLKIIYPENPVKRGELSIRVGDTPHAQEER
;
A
#
# COMPACT_ATOMS: atom_id res chain seq x y z
N GLU A 1 18.56 -1.48 15.33
CA GLU A 1 18.48 -1.80 13.88
C GLU A 1 17.10 -2.34 13.58
N LYS A 2 16.41 -1.68 12.64
CA LYS A 2 15.01 -1.95 12.35
C LYS A 2 14.90 -2.89 11.15
N ASN A 3 15.24 -4.09 11.23
CA ASN A 3 15.10 -5.19 10.25
C ASN A 3 14.32 -4.84 8.93
N ILE A 4 14.65 -3.71 8.33
CA ILE A 4 14.10 -3.26 7.06
C ILE A 4 14.91 -3.91 5.94
N LYS A 5 14.24 -4.65 5.07
CA LYS A 5 14.87 -5.30 3.91
C LYS A 5 14.50 -4.53 2.64
N PHE A 6 15.48 -3.96 2.02
CA PHE A 6 15.34 -3.37 0.68
C PHE A 6 15.57 -4.46 -0.38
N HIS A 7 14.59 -4.63 -1.27
CA HIS A 7 14.62 -5.61 -2.35
C HIS A 7 14.41 -4.88 -3.68
N PRO A 8 15.46 -4.56 -4.43
CA PRO A 8 15.30 -3.99 -5.75
C PRO A 8 14.62 -5.02 -6.67
N GLY A 9 13.44 -4.68 -7.16
CA GLY A 9 12.75 -5.50 -8.16
C GLY A 9 13.42 -5.37 -9.52
N LEU A 10 13.37 -6.44 -10.33
CA LEU A 10 13.81 -6.38 -11.72
C LEU A 10 12.96 -5.40 -12.53
N ASN A 11 11.69 -5.27 -12.17
CA ASN A 11 10.75 -4.29 -12.64
C ASN A 11 9.62 -4.08 -11.59
N GLU A 12 8.74 -3.13 -11.85
CA GLU A 12 7.75 -2.67 -10.88
C GLU A 12 6.65 -3.70 -10.59
N ASP A 13 6.21 -4.46 -11.59
CA ASP A 13 5.19 -5.49 -11.42
C ASP A 13 5.72 -6.73 -10.69
N ILE A 14 6.97 -7.13 -10.91
CA ILE A 14 7.63 -8.19 -10.13
C ILE A 14 7.81 -7.73 -8.67
N ALA A 15 8.18 -6.48 -8.44
CA ALA A 15 8.27 -5.92 -7.09
C ALA A 15 6.91 -5.97 -6.37
N ALA A 16 5.83 -5.55 -7.04
CA ALA A 16 4.47 -5.63 -6.49
C ALA A 16 4.04 -7.08 -6.25
N THR A 17 4.33 -8.00 -7.17
CA THR A 17 4.06 -9.44 -7.01
C THR A 17 4.78 -10.04 -5.80
N SER A 18 6.02 -9.62 -5.54
CA SER A 18 6.78 -10.08 -4.38
C SER A 18 6.12 -9.65 -3.06
N LEU A 19 5.61 -8.42 -3.00
CA LEU A 19 4.87 -7.94 -1.83
C LEU A 19 3.51 -8.65 -1.68
N TRP A 20 2.81 -8.89 -2.77
CA TRP A 20 1.60 -9.72 -2.75
C TRP A 20 1.91 -11.11 -2.16
N GLY A 21 2.98 -11.76 -2.64
CA GLY A 21 3.44 -13.04 -2.10
C GLY A 21 3.70 -13.02 -0.59
N SER A 22 4.27 -11.93 -0.08
CA SER A 22 4.52 -11.78 1.36
C SER A 22 3.24 -11.78 2.22
N GLN A 23 2.15 -11.23 1.69
CA GLN A 23 0.84 -11.24 2.36
C GLN A 23 0.18 -12.63 2.26
N GLN A 24 0.28 -13.27 1.11
CA GLN A 24 -0.29 -14.61 0.89
C GLN A 24 0.39 -15.69 1.73
N ALA A 25 1.70 -15.59 1.95
CA ALA A 25 2.45 -16.56 2.74
C ALA A 25 1.89 -16.66 4.17
N GLU A 26 1.58 -15.53 4.82
CA GLU A 26 0.97 -15.54 6.16
C GLU A 26 -0.46 -16.08 6.12
N MET A 27 -1.27 -15.67 5.17
CA MET A 27 -2.66 -16.15 5.03
C MET A 27 -2.75 -17.67 4.78
N ARG A 28 -1.70 -18.27 4.20
CA ARG A 28 -1.57 -19.71 3.97
C ARG A 28 -0.93 -20.48 5.13
N GLY A 29 -0.45 -19.76 6.16
CA GLY A 29 0.29 -20.37 7.26
C GLY A 29 1.71 -20.82 6.90
N GLU A 30 2.28 -20.29 5.82
CA GLU A 30 3.61 -20.63 5.30
C GLU A 30 4.67 -19.57 5.66
N SER A 31 4.27 -18.51 6.39
CA SER A 31 5.17 -17.43 6.78
C SER A 31 6.03 -17.79 7.99
N ASN A 32 7.28 -17.34 7.97
CA ASN A 32 8.16 -17.37 9.15
C ASN A 32 7.96 -16.16 10.07
N TYR A 33 7.04 -15.26 9.76
CA TYR A 33 6.75 -14.03 10.50
C TYR A 33 5.25 -13.95 10.79
N ASP A 34 4.89 -13.28 11.87
CA ASP A 34 3.50 -13.04 12.25
C ASP A 34 2.78 -12.06 11.30
N GLY A 35 3.54 -11.32 10.51
CA GLY A 35 3.07 -10.40 9.49
C GLY A 35 4.22 -9.64 8.85
N VAL A 36 4.02 -9.18 7.63
CA VAL A 36 5.00 -8.41 6.87
C VAL A 36 4.42 -7.06 6.48
N PHE A 37 5.09 -5.98 6.84
CA PHE A 37 4.80 -4.66 6.29
C PHE A 37 5.49 -4.51 4.94
N GLY A 38 4.70 -4.33 3.90
CA GLY A 38 5.21 -4.09 2.56
C GLY A 38 5.18 -2.60 2.20
N PHE A 39 6.21 -2.16 1.49
CA PHE A 39 6.25 -0.83 0.90
C PHE A 39 6.76 -0.95 -0.53
N TRP A 40 5.86 -0.75 -1.48
CA TRP A 40 6.17 -0.65 -2.88
C TRP A 40 6.30 0.83 -3.28
N TYR A 41 7.22 1.14 -4.16
CA TYR A 41 7.26 2.47 -4.76
C TYR A 41 7.64 2.40 -6.24
N GLY A 42 7.04 3.27 -7.02
CA GLY A 42 7.30 3.44 -8.44
C GLY A 42 6.69 4.73 -8.94
N LYS A 43 7.24 5.28 -10.03
CA LYS A 43 6.60 6.43 -10.70
C LYS A 43 5.46 5.98 -11.61
N GLY A 44 4.77 6.93 -12.24
CA GLY A 44 3.62 6.70 -13.09
C GLY A 44 3.73 5.52 -14.06
N PRO A 45 4.79 5.38 -14.88
CA PRO A 45 4.96 4.22 -15.75
C PRO A 45 5.03 2.87 -15.01
N GLY A 46 5.60 2.87 -13.81
CA GLY A 46 5.65 1.68 -12.95
C GLY A 46 4.28 1.31 -12.39
N VAL A 47 3.47 2.31 -12.02
CA VAL A 47 2.06 2.10 -11.63
C VAL A 47 1.27 1.53 -12.81
N ASP A 48 1.41 2.12 -13.98
CA ASP A 48 0.69 1.71 -15.19
C ASP A 48 0.95 0.25 -15.54
N ARG A 49 2.22 -0.15 -15.61
CA ARG A 49 2.57 -1.55 -15.92
C ARG A 49 2.19 -2.54 -14.83
N SER A 50 2.01 -2.12 -13.59
CA SER A 50 1.64 -2.97 -12.45
C SER A 50 0.14 -3.12 -12.24
N GLY A 51 -0.69 -2.54 -13.13
CA GLY A 51 -2.14 -2.45 -12.94
C GLY A 51 -2.83 -3.80 -12.70
N ASP A 52 -2.45 -4.84 -13.43
CA ASP A 52 -2.99 -6.18 -13.23
C ASP A 52 -2.63 -6.76 -11.86
N VAL A 53 -1.38 -6.62 -11.46
CA VAL A 53 -0.90 -7.08 -10.14
C VAL A 53 -1.63 -6.33 -9.02
N PHE A 54 -1.82 -5.02 -9.15
CA PHE A 54 -2.53 -4.23 -8.15
C PHE A 54 -3.98 -4.69 -7.97
N ARG A 55 -4.71 -4.96 -9.05
CA ARG A 55 -6.07 -5.49 -8.97
C ARG A 55 -6.13 -6.83 -8.25
N HIS A 56 -5.27 -7.76 -8.64
CA HIS A 56 -5.24 -9.10 -8.06
C HIS A 56 -4.76 -9.08 -6.61
N SER A 57 -3.72 -8.31 -6.30
CA SER A 57 -3.20 -8.23 -4.93
C SER A 57 -4.16 -7.53 -3.98
N ASN A 58 -4.87 -6.50 -4.44
CA ASN A 58 -5.87 -5.82 -3.64
C ASN A 58 -7.10 -6.70 -3.41
N LEU A 59 -7.55 -7.44 -4.43
CA LEU A 59 -8.62 -8.43 -4.28
C LEU A 59 -8.23 -9.54 -3.32
N ALA A 60 -7.00 -10.05 -3.41
CA ALA A 60 -6.48 -11.08 -2.49
C ALA A 60 -6.30 -10.57 -1.07
N GLY A 61 -6.15 -9.27 -0.90
CA GLY A 61 -6.04 -8.64 0.41
C GLY A 61 -4.68 -8.72 1.06
N THR A 62 -4.61 -8.23 2.30
CA THR A 62 -3.41 -8.21 3.13
C THR A 62 -3.54 -9.11 4.34
N SER A 63 -2.42 -9.56 4.87
CA SER A 63 -2.40 -10.42 6.04
C SER A 63 -2.87 -9.69 7.31
N LYS A 64 -3.37 -10.46 8.28
CA LYS A 64 -3.94 -9.95 9.54
C LYS A 64 -2.99 -9.01 10.28
N ASN A 65 -1.72 -9.33 10.32
CA ASN A 65 -0.68 -8.57 11.02
C ASN A 65 0.29 -7.86 10.05
N GLY A 66 0.02 -7.93 8.75
CA GLY A 66 0.78 -7.27 7.70
C GLY A 66 0.16 -5.95 7.26
N GLY A 67 0.31 -5.66 6.01
CA GLY A 67 -0.23 -4.50 5.33
C GLY A 67 0.71 -4.00 4.23
N VAL A 68 0.17 -3.33 3.22
CA VAL A 68 0.97 -2.84 2.10
C VAL A 68 0.61 -1.40 1.76
N ILE A 69 1.64 -0.58 1.63
CA ILE A 69 1.56 0.75 1.02
C ILE A 69 2.18 0.69 -0.37
N ALA A 70 1.47 1.23 -1.35
CA ALA A 70 1.98 1.47 -2.69
C ALA A 70 2.16 2.99 -2.90
N ALA A 71 3.42 3.44 -2.83
CA ALA A 71 3.77 4.82 -3.05
C ALA A 71 3.88 5.11 -4.55
N MET A 72 2.97 5.94 -5.07
CA MET A 72 2.99 6.38 -6.46
C MET A 72 3.71 7.71 -6.59
N GLY A 73 4.84 7.69 -7.29
CA GLY A 73 5.61 8.89 -7.63
C GLY A 73 5.02 9.58 -8.85
N ASP A 74 4.04 10.44 -8.62
CA ASP A 74 3.36 11.15 -9.69
C ASP A 74 4.16 12.37 -10.20
N ASP A 75 4.03 12.61 -11.48
CA ASP A 75 4.75 13.64 -12.21
C ASP A 75 3.79 14.42 -13.12
N HIS A 76 3.12 15.41 -12.53
CA HIS A 76 2.11 16.20 -13.24
C HIS A 76 2.70 17.14 -14.30
N SER A 77 3.99 17.47 -14.20
CA SER A 77 4.69 18.33 -15.14
C SER A 77 5.48 17.58 -16.22
N GLY A 78 5.60 16.27 -16.11
CA GLY A 78 6.32 15.43 -17.06
C GLY A 78 7.85 15.59 -16.99
N GLU A 79 8.38 16.06 -15.87
CA GLU A 79 9.81 16.34 -15.73
C GLU A 79 10.69 15.10 -15.80
N SER A 80 10.20 13.96 -15.26
CA SER A 80 11.00 12.75 -15.16
C SER A 80 10.55 11.61 -16.08
N SER A 81 9.38 11.71 -16.70
CA SER A 81 8.75 10.59 -17.43
C SER A 81 8.34 10.92 -18.87
N THR A 82 8.73 12.06 -19.42
CA THR A 82 8.36 12.50 -20.77
C THR A 82 6.86 12.83 -20.95
N VAL A 83 5.99 12.05 -20.29
CA VAL A 83 4.53 12.21 -20.28
C VAL A 83 4.02 12.45 -18.87
N LEU A 84 2.88 13.12 -18.78
CA LEU A 84 2.22 13.42 -17.52
C LEU A 84 1.56 12.15 -16.94
N PHE A 85 1.57 12.02 -15.63
CA PHE A 85 0.90 10.93 -14.93
C PHE A 85 0.01 11.44 -13.80
N GLN A 86 -1.14 10.80 -13.67
CA GLN A 86 -2.09 10.94 -12.57
C GLN A 86 -2.48 9.53 -12.13
N SER A 87 -1.60 8.89 -11.37
CA SER A 87 -1.68 7.47 -11.02
C SER A 87 -2.86 7.13 -10.09
N GLU A 88 -3.48 8.12 -9.44
CA GLU A 88 -4.67 7.93 -8.64
C GLU A 88 -5.83 7.27 -9.41
N TYR A 89 -5.94 7.49 -10.70
CA TYR A 89 -6.98 6.82 -11.51
C TYR A 89 -6.75 5.32 -11.63
N ALA A 90 -5.50 4.88 -11.75
CA ALA A 90 -5.14 3.47 -11.77
C ALA A 90 -5.43 2.78 -10.41
N PHE A 91 -5.11 3.46 -9.31
CA PHE A 91 -5.43 2.94 -7.98
C PHE A 91 -6.93 2.93 -7.70
N LYS A 92 -7.66 3.96 -8.13
CA LYS A 92 -9.12 3.99 -8.03
C LYS A 92 -9.76 2.83 -8.80
N ASP A 93 -9.29 2.56 -10.02
CA ASP A 93 -9.75 1.44 -10.83
C ASP A 93 -9.43 0.07 -10.18
N ALA A 94 -8.31 -0.03 -9.47
CA ALA A 94 -7.95 -1.21 -8.66
C ALA A 94 -8.63 -1.27 -7.29
N MET A 95 -9.55 -0.34 -6.97
CA MET A 95 -10.23 -0.20 -5.68
C MET A 95 -9.28 -0.04 -4.49
N ILE A 96 -8.11 0.53 -4.72
CA ILE A 96 -7.13 0.83 -3.68
C ILE A 96 -7.42 2.24 -3.13
N PRO A 97 -7.69 2.39 -1.82
CA PRO A 97 -7.84 3.71 -1.21
C PRO A 97 -6.54 4.50 -1.27
N ILE A 98 -6.65 5.82 -1.44
CA ILE A 98 -5.50 6.69 -1.71
C ILE A 98 -5.39 7.73 -0.61
N LEU A 99 -4.19 7.90 -0.08
CA LEU A 99 -3.81 9.00 0.80
C LEU A 99 -2.97 10.00 -0.01
N SER A 100 -3.33 11.27 0.06
CA SER A 100 -2.68 12.35 -0.69
C SER A 100 -2.14 13.41 0.28
N PRO A 101 -0.91 13.26 0.76
CA PRO A 101 -0.29 14.22 1.67
C PRO A 101 0.01 15.54 0.96
N SER A 102 -0.17 16.66 1.65
CA SER A 102 0.11 18.02 1.18
C SER A 102 1.47 18.57 1.62
N GLY A 103 2.16 17.89 2.55
CA GLY A 103 3.46 18.30 3.07
C GLY A 103 4.22 17.14 3.72
N VAL A 104 5.43 17.44 4.20
CA VAL A 104 6.35 16.42 4.76
C VAL A 104 5.77 15.79 6.02
N GLN A 105 5.12 16.58 6.88
CA GLN A 105 4.49 16.04 8.09
C GLN A 105 3.39 15.03 7.75
N GLU A 106 2.51 15.39 6.81
CA GLU A 106 1.43 14.49 6.38
C GLU A 106 1.96 13.25 5.65
N LEU A 107 3.10 13.36 4.96
CA LEU A 107 3.72 12.18 4.34
C LEU A 107 4.09 11.12 5.39
N ILE A 108 4.64 11.55 6.53
CA ILE A 108 4.95 10.66 7.66
C ILE A 108 3.67 10.11 8.28
N ASP A 109 2.72 10.98 8.58
CA ASP A 109 1.48 10.62 9.27
C ASP A 109 0.62 9.67 8.42
N TYR A 110 0.48 9.97 7.14
CA TYR A 110 -0.30 9.15 6.22
C TYR A 110 0.37 7.82 5.90
N SER A 111 1.70 7.73 5.99
CA SER A 111 2.38 6.44 5.90
C SER A 111 2.01 5.54 7.09
N ILE A 112 2.00 6.08 8.30
CA ILE A 112 1.59 5.34 9.51
C ILE A 112 0.10 4.97 9.43
N LEU A 113 -0.76 5.92 9.07
CA LEU A 113 -2.18 5.72 8.87
C LEU A 113 -2.45 4.70 7.76
N GLY A 114 -1.69 4.74 6.67
CA GLY A 114 -1.82 3.84 5.54
C GLY A 114 -1.61 2.38 5.92
N TRP A 115 -0.59 2.06 6.72
CA TRP A 115 -0.41 0.70 7.22
C TRP A 115 -1.50 0.29 8.21
N ALA A 116 -1.95 1.21 9.07
CA ALA A 116 -3.06 0.93 9.97
C ALA A 116 -4.36 0.65 9.19
N LEU A 117 -4.63 1.43 8.15
CA LEU A 117 -5.78 1.26 7.25
C LEU A 117 -5.67 -0.05 6.46
N SER A 118 -4.51 -0.32 5.84
CA SER A 118 -4.27 -1.56 5.11
C SER A 118 -4.51 -2.80 5.97
N ARG A 119 -3.97 -2.80 7.17
CA ARG A 119 -4.17 -3.88 8.15
C ARG A 119 -5.61 -4.01 8.61
N TYR A 120 -6.30 -2.87 8.82
CA TYR A 120 -7.68 -2.87 9.31
C TYR A 120 -8.65 -3.35 8.25
N ALA A 121 -8.56 -2.81 7.04
CA ALA A 121 -9.48 -3.09 5.94
C ALA A 121 -9.10 -4.32 5.09
N GLY A 122 -7.86 -4.83 5.23
CA GLY A 122 -7.39 -5.98 4.45
C GLY A 122 -7.08 -5.63 2.99
N VAL A 123 -6.81 -4.38 2.68
CA VAL A 123 -6.55 -3.89 1.32
C VAL A 123 -5.17 -3.21 1.22
N TRP A 124 -4.66 -3.08 0.01
CA TRP A 124 -3.52 -2.20 -0.24
C TRP A 124 -3.93 -0.73 -0.06
N VAL A 125 -2.98 0.14 0.24
CA VAL A 125 -3.21 1.58 0.36
C VAL A 125 -2.23 2.33 -0.53
N GLY A 126 -2.76 3.18 -1.40
CA GLY A 126 -1.97 4.09 -2.23
C GLY A 126 -1.51 5.32 -1.43
N LEU A 127 -0.26 5.68 -1.59
CA LEU A 127 0.29 6.93 -1.06
C LEU A 127 0.76 7.78 -2.22
N LYS A 128 0.12 8.93 -2.44
CA LYS A 128 0.50 9.83 -3.51
C LYS A 128 1.72 10.65 -3.13
N CYS A 129 2.77 10.52 -3.91
CA CYS A 129 4.04 11.20 -3.72
C CYS A 129 4.31 12.11 -4.92
N LEU A 130 4.12 13.42 -4.73
CA LEU A 130 4.47 14.41 -5.73
C LEU A 130 5.90 14.89 -5.52
N LYS A 131 6.57 15.30 -6.59
CA LYS A 131 7.90 15.89 -6.51
C LYS A 131 7.96 17.01 -5.47
N ASP A 132 7.00 17.92 -5.50
CA ASP A 132 6.95 19.07 -4.60
C ASP A 132 6.88 18.68 -3.12
N THR A 133 6.25 17.58 -2.80
CA THR A 133 6.17 17.07 -1.41
C THR A 133 7.37 16.21 -1.02
N ILE A 134 7.93 15.46 -1.96
CA ILE A 134 9.08 14.56 -1.69
C ILE A 134 10.39 15.32 -1.61
N ASP A 135 10.58 16.36 -2.43
CA ASP A 135 11.78 17.21 -2.43
C ASP A 135 11.71 18.33 -1.38
N ALA A 136 10.56 18.50 -0.73
CA ALA A 136 10.39 19.52 0.30
C ALA A 136 11.19 19.20 1.56
N THR A 137 11.61 20.25 2.26
CA THR A 137 12.23 20.18 3.57
C THR A 137 11.40 20.94 4.59
N GLU A 138 11.04 20.31 5.67
CA GLU A 138 10.19 20.88 6.70
C GLU A 138 10.64 20.41 8.09
N VAL A 139 10.36 21.22 9.12
CA VAL A 139 10.52 20.79 10.51
C VAL A 139 9.28 20.01 10.89
N VAL A 140 9.46 18.75 11.25
CA VAL A 140 8.37 17.83 11.58
C VAL A 140 8.40 17.42 13.05
N ASP A 141 7.23 17.12 13.60
CA ASP A 141 7.10 16.45 14.89
C ASP A 141 7.22 14.94 14.68
N GLY A 142 8.37 14.38 15.07
CA GLY A 142 8.67 12.94 14.99
C GLY A 142 8.39 12.18 16.29
N SER A 143 7.67 12.76 17.25
CA SER A 143 7.36 12.08 18.52
C SER A 143 6.50 10.83 18.29
N PRO A 144 6.82 9.70 18.94
CA PRO A 144 6.10 8.43 18.74
C PRO A 144 4.61 8.50 19.11
N ASP A 145 4.27 9.37 20.05
CA ASP A 145 2.92 9.48 20.62
C ASP A 145 2.04 10.54 19.91
N ARG A 146 2.58 11.21 18.90
CA ARG A 146 1.88 12.29 18.21
C ARG A 146 0.63 11.82 17.47
N LEU A 147 0.71 10.67 16.81
CA LEU A 147 -0.38 10.13 16.01
C LEU A 147 -1.05 8.97 16.74
N LYS A 148 -2.29 9.18 17.18
CA LYS A 148 -3.11 8.15 17.80
C LYS A 148 -4.09 7.57 16.78
N ILE A 149 -3.86 6.33 16.37
CA ILE A 149 -4.77 5.60 15.50
C ILE A 149 -5.94 5.05 16.31
N ILE A 150 -7.15 5.45 15.94
CA ILE A 150 -8.40 4.95 16.54
C ILE A 150 -9.08 4.05 15.53
N TYR A 151 -9.25 2.78 15.88
CA TYR A 151 -9.99 1.83 15.08
C TYR A 151 -11.48 1.91 15.42
N PRO A 152 -12.38 2.06 14.42
CA PRO A 152 -13.81 2.00 14.69
C PRO A 152 -14.21 0.60 15.13
N GLU A 153 -15.28 0.54 15.92
CA GLU A 153 -15.94 -0.75 16.19
C GLU A 153 -16.51 -1.29 14.88
N ASN A 154 -16.16 -2.52 14.55
CA ASN A 154 -16.63 -3.17 13.35
C ASN A 154 -17.18 -4.54 13.72
N PRO A 155 -18.40 -4.92 13.25
CA PRO A 155 -18.95 -6.26 13.44
C PRO A 155 -18.13 -7.34 12.74
N VAL A 156 -17.36 -6.99 11.71
CA VAL A 156 -16.43 -7.91 11.05
C VAL A 156 -15.13 -7.94 11.84
N LYS A 157 -14.70 -9.12 12.23
CA LYS A 157 -13.44 -9.29 12.94
C LYS A 157 -12.27 -8.86 12.05
N ARG A 158 -11.30 -8.18 12.68
CA ARG A 158 -10.08 -7.76 12.01
C ARG A 158 -9.40 -8.95 11.31
N GLY A 159 -9.03 -8.78 10.05
CA GLY A 159 -8.41 -9.82 9.21
C GLY A 159 -9.40 -10.78 8.55
N GLU A 160 -10.72 -10.59 8.75
CA GLU A 160 -11.76 -11.34 8.03
C GLU A 160 -12.24 -10.63 6.75
N LEU A 161 -11.74 -9.42 6.50
CA LEU A 161 -12.04 -8.65 5.29
C LEU A 161 -11.24 -9.13 4.07
N SER A 162 -10.10 -9.78 4.29
CA SER A 162 -9.26 -10.30 3.21
C SER A 162 -9.80 -11.61 2.64
N ILE A 163 -9.52 -11.84 1.36
CA ILE A 163 -9.83 -13.12 0.69
C ILE A 163 -9.08 -14.26 1.37
N ARG A 164 -9.76 -15.38 1.60
CA ARG A 164 -9.16 -16.58 2.16
C ARG A 164 -8.85 -17.61 1.09
N VAL A 165 -7.84 -18.42 1.33
CA VAL A 165 -7.56 -19.58 0.50
C VAL A 165 -8.79 -20.49 0.46
N GLY A 166 -9.29 -20.77 -0.75
CA GLY A 166 -10.49 -21.57 -0.97
C GLY A 166 -11.79 -20.78 -1.11
N ASP A 167 -11.77 -19.44 -0.95
CA ASP A 167 -12.94 -18.64 -1.25
C ASP A 167 -13.33 -18.78 -2.74
N THR A 168 -14.61 -18.92 -2.99
CA THR A 168 -15.15 -18.88 -4.35
C THR A 168 -15.12 -17.44 -4.88
N PRO A 169 -15.12 -17.21 -6.20
CA PRO A 169 -15.21 -15.85 -6.76
C PRO A 169 -16.38 -15.05 -6.20
N HIS A 170 -17.53 -15.68 -6.00
CA HIS A 170 -18.71 -15.03 -5.41
C HIS A 170 -18.48 -14.60 -3.97
N ALA A 171 -17.89 -15.45 -3.13
CA ALA A 171 -17.54 -15.09 -1.76
C ALA A 171 -16.49 -14.00 -1.67
N GLN A 172 -15.64 -13.86 -2.71
CA GLN A 172 -14.67 -12.78 -2.81
C GLN A 172 -15.34 -11.43 -3.10
N GLU A 173 -16.40 -11.42 -3.91
CA GLU A 173 -17.15 -10.21 -4.25
C GLU A 173 -18.00 -9.69 -3.08
N GLU A 174 -18.40 -10.56 -2.16
CA GLU A 174 -19.21 -10.20 -0.99
C GLU A 174 -18.41 -9.55 0.16
N ARG A 175 -17.10 -9.52 0.09
CA ARG A 175 -16.20 -8.97 1.10
C ARG A 175 -15.66 -7.60 0.71
#